data_6c15759f77ec458fd70cf127e440e4c8
#
_entry.id   6c15759f77ec458fd70cf127e440e4c8
#
_cell.length_a   1.000
_cell.length_b   1.000
_cell.length_c   1.000
_cell.angle_alpha   90.00
_cell.angle_beta   90.00
_cell.angle_gamma   90.00
#
_symmetry.space_group_name_H-M   'P 1'
#
loop_
_entity.id
_entity.type
_entity.pdbx_description
1 polymer ?
#
loop_
_entity_poly.entity_id
_entity_poly.type
_entity_poly.pdbx_seq_one_letter_code
_entity_poly.pdbx_strand_id
1 'polypeptide(L)'
;SRGLGDVYKRQNTIYEDADFRVILDASPATKGHVLILPKQHYANMFEIDDEVLAKAAKLAKKVITHEKEVLGCDGYNVLQNNGEAAGQTVFHFHMHLIPRKAGDQAVPEWEHLSLSDDEMKEICDKMKM
;
A
#
# COMPACT_ATOMS: atom_id res chain seq x y z
N SER A 1 -10.62 -11.05 -14.26
CA SER A 1 -9.94 -9.94 -13.57
C SER A 1 -9.72 -8.79 -14.52
N ARG A 2 -9.67 -7.59 -13.98
CA ARG A 2 -9.41 -6.40 -14.80
C ARG A 2 -7.92 -6.22 -15.04
N GLY A 3 -7.56 -5.78 -16.24
CA GLY A 3 -6.21 -5.38 -16.55
C GLY A 3 -5.88 -4.04 -15.88
N LEU A 4 -4.59 -3.75 -15.76
CA LEU A 4 -4.14 -2.50 -15.14
C LEU A 4 -4.62 -1.27 -15.91
N GLY A 5 -4.70 -1.35 -17.24
CA GLY A 5 -5.18 -0.24 -18.07
C GLY A 5 -6.62 0.12 -17.82
N ASP A 6 -7.45 -0.84 -17.36
CA ASP A 6 -8.85 -0.60 -17.04
C ASP A 6 -9.03 0.03 -15.66
N VAL A 7 -8.07 -0.14 -14.77
CA VAL A 7 -8.14 0.36 -13.38
C VAL A 7 -7.40 1.67 -13.21
N TYR A 8 -6.28 1.86 -13.92
CA TYR A 8 -5.38 2.97 -13.72
C TYR A 8 -5.27 3.83 -14.99
N LYS A 9 -5.75 5.06 -14.88
CA LYS A 9 -5.75 6.00 -15.99
C LYS A 9 -4.45 6.79 -16.03
N ARG A 10 -3.92 7.01 -17.24
CA ARG A 10 -2.63 7.69 -17.42
C ARG A 10 -2.64 9.14 -16.94
N GLN A 11 -3.76 9.87 -17.12
CA GLN A 11 -3.87 11.24 -16.67
C GLN A 11 -3.78 11.41 -15.16
N ASN A 12 -3.90 10.32 -14.41
CA ASN A 12 -3.77 10.32 -12.96
C ASN A 12 -2.35 9.99 -12.49
N THR A 13 -1.40 9.92 -13.41
CA THR A 13 0.01 9.65 -13.08
C THR A 13 0.65 10.92 -12.52
N ILE A 14 1.19 10.82 -11.29
CA ILE A 14 1.88 11.94 -10.64
C ILE A 14 3.40 11.82 -10.69
N TYR A 15 3.93 10.64 -10.96
CA TYR A 15 5.37 10.39 -11.08
C TYR A 15 5.59 9.10 -11.86
N GLU A 16 6.63 9.08 -12.66
CA GLU A 16 6.99 7.88 -13.42
C GLU A 16 8.49 7.88 -13.65
N ASP A 17 9.13 6.72 -13.48
CA ASP A 17 10.53 6.51 -13.83
C ASP A 17 10.67 5.17 -14.56
N ALA A 18 11.90 4.68 -14.73
CA ALA A 18 12.14 3.41 -15.44
C ALA A 18 11.52 2.21 -14.72
N ASP A 19 11.40 2.27 -13.39
CA ASP A 19 11.01 1.12 -12.58
C ASP A 19 9.60 1.22 -12.01
N PHE A 20 9.06 2.43 -11.84
CA PHE A 20 7.80 2.65 -11.12
C PHE A 20 6.88 3.63 -11.83
N ARG A 21 5.62 3.50 -11.47
CA ARG A 21 4.59 4.47 -11.80
C ARG A 21 3.79 4.77 -10.53
N VAL A 22 3.57 6.03 -10.26
CA VAL A 22 2.79 6.49 -9.11
C VAL A 22 1.55 7.20 -9.62
N ILE A 23 0.39 6.71 -9.21
CA ILE A 23 -0.89 7.19 -9.74
C ILE A 23 -1.87 7.48 -8.60
N LEU A 24 -2.85 8.33 -8.87
CA LEU A 24 -3.99 8.48 -7.98
C LEU A 24 -4.88 7.25 -8.10
N ASP A 25 -5.39 6.76 -6.97
CA ASP A 25 -6.36 5.67 -6.97
C ASP A 25 -7.68 6.18 -7.53
N ALA A 26 -8.26 5.44 -8.48
CA ALA A 26 -9.54 5.81 -9.12
C ALA A 26 -10.73 5.68 -8.15
N SER A 27 -10.59 4.86 -7.10
CA SER A 27 -11.60 4.70 -6.05
C SER A 27 -10.97 5.01 -4.69
N PRO A 28 -10.61 6.27 -4.44
CA PRO A 28 -9.79 6.64 -3.31
C PRO A 28 -10.51 6.48 -1.97
N ALA A 29 -9.75 6.07 -0.95
CA ALA A 29 -10.22 6.07 0.43
C ALA A 29 -10.28 7.49 0.98
N THR A 30 -9.33 8.32 0.56
CA THR A 30 -9.29 9.75 0.89
C THR A 30 -8.81 10.53 -0.33
N LYS A 31 -9.00 11.84 -0.29
CA LYS A 31 -8.49 12.72 -1.33
C LYS A 31 -6.96 12.70 -1.32
N GLY A 32 -6.36 12.26 -2.40
CA GLY A 32 -4.91 12.12 -2.49
C GLY A 32 -4.39 10.70 -2.27
N HIS A 33 -5.27 9.71 -2.16
CA HIS A 33 -4.89 8.30 -2.09
C HIS A 33 -4.14 7.92 -3.36
N VAL A 34 -2.88 7.53 -3.22
CA VAL A 34 -2.02 7.15 -4.36
C VAL A 34 -1.57 5.71 -4.27
N LEU A 35 -1.20 5.17 -5.43
CA LEU A 35 -0.66 3.83 -5.56
C LEU A 35 0.73 3.90 -6.17
N ILE A 36 1.65 3.12 -5.64
CA ILE A 36 2.95 2.87 -6.24
C ILE A 36 2.92 1.51 -6.91
N LEU A 37 3.24 1.46 -8.18
CA LEU A 37 3.24 0.25 -9.00
C LEU A 37 4.62 0.03 -9.60
N PRO A 38 5.25 -1.13 -9.40
CA PRO A 38 6.41 -1.47 -10.22
C PRO A 38 5.96 -1.71 -11.67
N LYS A 39 6.76 -1.29 -12.63
CA LYS A 39 6.47 -1.52 -14.05
C LYS A 39 6.60 -3.00 -14.41
N GLN A 40 7.57 -3.68 -13.81
CA GLN A 40 7.69 -5.13 -13.94
C GLN A 40 6.59 -5.81 -13.15
N HIS A 41 6.03 -6.88 -13.70
CA HIS A 41 4.94 -7.60 -13.05
C HIS A 41 5.42 -8.49 -11.91
N TYR A 42 4.82 -8.32 -10.74
CA TYR A 42 4.88 -9.23 -9.60
C TYR A 42 3.48 -9.32 -9.02
N ALA A 43 3.00 -10.51 -8.70
CA ALA A 43 1.65 -10.64 -8.19
C ALA A 43 1.50 -10.01 -6.79
N ASN A 44 2.51 -10.18 -5.93
CA ASN A 44 2.44 -9.77 -4.53
C ASN A 44 3.84 -9.67 -3.92
N MET A 45 3.89 -9.44 -2.59
CA MET A 45 5.15 -9.32 -1.87
C MET A 45 5.96 -10.63 -1.81
N PHE A 46 5.31 -11.77 -1.92
CA PHE A 46 6.03 -13.04 -1.95
C PHE A 46 6.86 -13.21 -3.22
N GLU A 47 6.42 -12.60 -4.31
CA GLU A 47 7.08 -12.73 -5.62
C GLU A 47 8.01 -11.58 -5.97
N ILE A 48 7.80 -10.40 -5.37
CA ILE A 48 8.57 -9.21 -5.74
C ILE A 48 10.05 -9.40 -5.44
N ASP A 49 10.90 -8.90 -6.33
CA ASP A 49 12.34 -8.84 -6.12
C ASP A 49 12.68 -7.94 -4.93
N ASP A 50 13.62 -8.37 -4.09
CA ASP A 50 13.98 -7.64 -2.87
C ASP A 50 14.45 -6.21 -3.15
N GLU A 51 15.23 -6.02 -4.20
CA GLU A 51 15.73 -4.68 -4.54
C GLU A 51 14.61 -3.76 -5.04
N VAL A 52 13.66 -4.31 -5.79
CA VAL A 52 12.51 -3.56 -6.26
C VAL A 52 11.64 -3.15 -5.07
N LEU A 53 11.44 -4.06 -4.12
CA LEU A 53 10.71 -3.76 -2.89
C LEU A 53 11.37 -2.64 -2.09
N ALA A 54 12.69 -2.69 -1.95
CA ALA A 54 13.44 -1.64 -1.25
C ALA A 54 13.30 -0.28 -1.93
N LYS A 55 13.38 -0.26 -3.27
CA LYS A 55 13.16 0.97 -4.05
C LYS A 55 11.74 1.50 -3.90
N ALA A 56 10.76 0.61 -3.86
CA ALA A 56 9.36 0.99 -3.67
C ALA A 56 9.17 1.71 -2.31
N ALA A 57 9.77 1.19 -1.26
CA ALA A 57 9.70 1.81 0.07
C ALA A 57 10.36 3.19 0.10
N LYS A 58 11.50 3.33 -0.54
CA LYS A 58 12.18 4.63 -0.65
C LYS A 58 11.34 5.63 -1.44
N LEU A 59 10.74 5.19 -2.52
CA LEU A 59 9.86 6.03 -3.33
C LEU A 59 8.62 6.43 -2.52
N ALA A 60 8.05 5.51 -1.74
CA ALA A 60 6.91 5.82 -0.87
C ALA A 60 7.23 6.98 0.07
N LYS A 61 8.38 6.95 0.71
CA LYS A 61 8.83 8.03 1.60
C LYS A 61 8.90 9.37 0.85
N LYS A 62 9.47 9.36 -0.34
CA LYS A 62 9.59 10.57 -1.16
C LYS A 62 8.21 11.13 -1.53
N VAL A 63 7.31 10.27 -1.95
CA VAL A 63 5.96 10.66 -2.38
C VAL A 63 5.15 11.23 -1.23
N ILE A 64 5.12 10.55 -0.06
CA ILE A 64 4.33 11.04 1.08
C ILE A 64 4.89 12.33 1.64
N THR A 65 6.21 12.51 1.61
CA THR A 65 6.84 13.76 2.05
C THR A 65 6.40 14.92 1.18
N HIS A 66 6.43 14.73 -0.13
CA HIS A 66 5.98 15.74 -1.08
C HIS A 66 4.47 16.00 -0.95
N GLU A 67 3.67 14.95 -0.92
CA GLU A 67 2.21 15.08 -0.86
C GLU A 67 1.76 15.77 0.43
N LYS A 68 2.41 15.48 1.55
CA LYS A 68 2.11 16.14 2.82
C LYS A 68 2.30 17.66 2.72
N GLU A 69 3.35 18.10 2.06
CA GLU A 69 3.58 19.55 1.85
C GLU A 69 2.49 20.18 0.99
N VAL A 70 2.06 19.47 -0.05
CA VAL A 70 1.09 19.97 -1.02
C VAL A 70 -0.33 19.94 -0.47
N LEU A 71 -0.73 18.85 0.20
CA LEU A 71 -2.10 18.64 0.67
C LEU A 71 -2.32 19.03 2.13
N GLY A 72 -1.28 19.08 2.94
CA GLY A 72 -1.40 19.47 4.34
C GLY A 72 -2.12 18.45 5.22
N CYS A 73 -1.92 17.15 4.97
CA CYS A 73 -2.53 16.10 5.79
C CYS A 73 -1.79 15.90 7.11
N ASP A 74 -2.45 15.21 8.06
CA ASP A 74 -1.92 15.00 9.41
C ASP A 74 -1.12 13.70 9.55
N GLY A 75 -1.35 12.73 8.68
CA GLY A 75 -0.67 11.45 8.73
C GLY A 75 -0.91 10.61 7.50
N TYR A 76 -0.33 9.41 7.49
CA TYR A 76 -0.44 8.46 6.37
C TYR A 76 -0.63 7.05 6.87
N ASN A 77 -1.46 6.31 6.13
CA ASN A 77 -1.37 4.85 6.15
C ASN A 77 -0.63 4.42 4.89
N VAL A 78 0.38 3.60 5.09
CA VAL A 78 1.10 2.95 4.00
C VAL A 78 0.81 1.47 4.13
N LEU A 79 0.11 0.89 3.16
CA LEU A 79 -0.29 -0.50 3.25
C LEU A 79 -0.19 -1.21 1.91
N GLN A 80 -0.03 -2.52 2.00
CA GLN A 80 0.13 -3.37 0.84
C GLN A 80 -0.55 -4.71 1.16
N ASN A 81 -1.38 -5.18 0.24
CA ASN A 81 -2.19 -6.36 0.44
C ASN A 81 -1.66 -7.54 -0.37
N ASN A 82 -1.57 -8.71 0.25
CA ASN A 82 -1.07 -9.93 -0.36
C ASN A 82 -2.10 -11.04 -0.24
N GLY A 83 -2.75 -11.36 -1.35
CA GLY A 83 -3.77 -12.39 -1.41
C GLY A 83 -5.17 -11.83 -1.22
N GLU A 84 -6.14 -12.58 -1.71
CA GLU A 84 -7.55 -12.20 -1.71
C GLU A 84 -8.09 -12.03 -0.28
N ALA A 85 -7.70 -12.93 0.63
CA ALA A 85 -8.13 -12.86 2.03
C ALA A 85 -7.67 -11.58 2.74
N ALA A 86 -6.59 -10.98 2.26
CA ALA A 86 -6.06 -9.74 2.82
C ALA A 86 -6.55 -8.50 2.08
N GLY A 87 -7.47 -8.64 1.13
CA GLY A 87 -8.05 -7.52 0.40
C GLY A 87 -7.40 -7.18 -0.93
N GLN A 88 -6.50 -8.03 -1.42
CA GLN A 88 -5.91 -7.82 -2.74
C GLN A 88 -6.93 -8.16 -3.81
N THR A 89 -7.28 -7.19 -4.66
CA THR A 89 -8.25 -7.37 -5.74
C THR A 89 -7.62 -7.29 -7.13
N VAL A 90 -6.46 -6.66 -7.25
CA VAL A 90 -5.67 -6.60 -8.49
C VAL A 90 -4.35 -7.31 -8.21
N PHE A 91 -4.05 -8.35 -9.00
CA PHE A 91 -2.91 -9.23 -8.75
C PHE A 91 -1.66 -8.76 -9.48
N HIS A 92 -1.33 -7.51 -9.24
CA HIS A 92 -0.09 -6.86 -9.56
C HIS A 92 0.30 -6.07 -8.32
N PHE A 93 1.50 -6.28 -7.80
CA PHE A 93 1.96 -5.62 -6.57
C PHE A 93 1.70 -4.11 -6.66
N HIS A 94 1.09 -3.57 -5.62
CA HIS A 94 0.92 -2.13 -5.49
C HIS A 94 0.87 -1.74 -4.02
N MET A 95 1.41 -0.57 -3.73
CA MET A 95 1.48 -0.04 -2.39
C MET A 95 0.54 1.15 -2.29
N HIS A 96 -0.34 1.13 -1.30
CA HIS A 96 -1.28 2.22 -1.02
C HIS A 96 -0.63 3.26 -0.12
N LEU A 97 -0.74 4.52 -0.51
CA LEU A 97 -0.35 5.66 0.33
C LEU A 97 -1.61 6.49 0.55
N ILE A 98 -2.12 6.48 1.77
CA ILE A 98 -3.42 7.08 2.09
C ILE A 98 -3.22 8.24 3.06
N PRO A 99 -3.36 9.49 2.58
CA PRO A 99 -3.27 10.64 3.47
C PRO A 99 -4.46 10.68 4.41
N ARG A 100 -4.19 10.98 5.67
CA ARG A 100 -5.19 11.00 6.72
C ARG A 100 -5.27 12.36 7.38
N LYS A 101 -6.49 12.74 7.76
CA LYS A 101 -6.72 13.95 8.56
C LYS A 101 -7.35 13.54 9.88
N ALA A 102 -7.06 14.31 10.93
CA ALA A 102 -7.64 14.06 12.24
C ALA A 102 -9.18 14.04 12.12
N GLY A 103 -9.78 13.01 12.66
CA GLY A 103 -11.23 12.86 12.66
C GLY A 103 -11.83 12.21 11.42
N ASP A 104 -11.05 11.91 10.37
CA ASP A 104 -11.57 11.14 9.24
C ASP A 104 -11.77 9.68 9.65
N GLN A 105 -12.58 8.94 8.88
CA GLN A 105 -12.85 7.52 9.15
C GLN A 105 -12.68 6.68 7.88
N ALA A 106 -11.74 7.09 7.04
CA ALA A 106 -11.56 6.50 5.74
C ALA A 106 -11.03 5.07 5.77
N VAL A 107 -10.23 4.73 6.78
CA VAL A 107 -9.70 3.37 6.96
C VAL A 107 -10.26 2.85 8.29
N PRO A 108 -11.13 1.83 8.23
CA PRO A 108 -11.74 1.29 9.45
C PRO A 108 -10.68 0.65 10.36
N GLU A 109 -10.91 0.75 11.64
CA GLU A 109 -10.11 0.06 12.64
C GLU A 109 -10.43 -1.44 12.59
N TRP A 110 -9.41 -2.25 12.86
CA TRP A 110 -9.61 -3.69 12.99
C TRP A 110 -10.03 -4.03 14.43
N GLU A 111 -10.74 -5.14 14.57
CA GLU A 111 -11.10 -5.64 15.89
C GLU A 111 -9.87 -6.23 16.59
N HIS A 112 -9.82 -6.06 17.91
CA HIS A 112 -8.73 -6.57 18.73
C HIS A 112 -9.06 -7.95 19.27
N LEU A 113 -8.21 -8.93 18.99
CA LEU A 113 -8.35 -10.25 19.58
C LEU A 113 -7.76 -10.26 20.99
N SER A 114 -8.38 -11.05 21.87
CA SER A 114 -7.85 -11.30 23.21
C SER A 114 -7.23 -12.70 23.22
N LEU A 115 -5.90 -12.75 23.27
CA LEU A 115 -5.16 -14.01 23.35
C LEU A 115 -4.55 -14.15 24.75
N SER A 116 -4.58 -15.37 25.29
CA SER A 116 -3.91 -15.66 26.55
C SER A 116 -2.40 -15.57 26.41
N ASP A 117 -1.68 -15.43 27.55
CA ASP A 117 -0.23 -15.42 27.53
C ASP A 117 0.33 -16.74 26.98
N ASP A 118 -0.30 -17.86 27.27
CA ASP A 118 0.10 -19.18 26.75
C ASP A 118 -0.07 -19.26 25.24
N GLU A 119 -1.19 -18.77 24.70
CA GLU A 119 -1.42 -18.71 23.25
C GLU A 119 -0.38 -17.82 22.56
N MET A 120 -0.09 -16.66 23.15
CA MET A 120 0.94 -15.75 22.62
C MET A 120 2.31 -16.40 22.60
N LYS A 121 2.66 -17.12 23.68
CA LYS A 121 3.95 -17.81 23.77
C LYS A 121 4.06 -18.91 22.71
N GLU A 122 3.00 -19.68 22.53
CA GLU A 122 2.98 -20.76 21.54
C GLU A 122 3.21 -20.22 20.12
N ILE A 123 2.51 -19.14 19.76
CA ILE A 123 2.66 -18.52 18.44
C ILE A 123 4.07 -17.95 18.28
N CYS A 124 4.56 -17.27 19.31
CA CYS A 124 5.91 -16.71 19.29
C CYS A 124 6.96 -17.80 19.05
N ASP A 125 6.85 -18.93 19.76
CA ASP A 125 7.78 -20.03 19.62
C ASP A 125 7.76 -20.63 18.20
N LYS A 126 6.58 -20.74 17.60
CA LYS A 126 6.44 -21.26 16.23
C LYS A 126 7.02 -20.30 15.18
N MET A 127 7.00 -19.01 15.46
CA MET A 127 7.40 -17.99 14.47
C MET A 127 8.85 -17.58 14.58
N LYS A 128 9.60 -18.03 15.57
CA LYS A 128 11.02 -17.70 15.71
C LYS A 128 11.81 -18.11 14.46
N MET A 129 12.69 -17.21 14.04
CA MET A 129 13.50 -17.38 12.85
C MET A 129 14.96 -17.65 13.21
#